data_70947ebc0b7ef136e80ab60bcc61c525
#
_entry.id   70947ebc0b7ef136e80ab60bcc61c525
#
_cell.length_a   1.000
_cell.length_b   1.000
_cell.length_c   1.000
_cell.angle_alpha   90.00
_cell.angle_beta   90.00
_cell.angle_gamma   90.00
#
_symmetry.space_group_name_H-M   'P 1'
#
loop_
_entity.id
_entity.type
_entity.pdbx_description
1 polymer ?
#
loop_
_entity_poly.entity_id
_entity_poly.type
_entity_poly.pdbx_seq_one_letter_code
_entity_poly.pdbx_strand_id
1 'polypeptide(L)'
;MLLLAFDGLDSVMPAFRALRAGLSLSAFEFFDDASVEHVAAAGDAGFPLETAAPFYAVVEFDDPDASRQEAALAVFEQLAEDGHVIDGLISQSQAQAEELWHWREAISESIAGHTPYKNDLSVRVSAVPGFLRALNALVTRRYPDF
;
A
#
# COMPACT_ATOMS: atom_id res chain seq x y z
N MET A 1 -8.32 -4.27 -9.44
CA MET A 1 -7.27 -4.03 -8.42
C MET A 1 -6.96 -2.54 -8.38
N LEU A 2 -6.63 -1.99 -7.22
CA LEU A 2 -6.22 -0.59 -7.06
C LEU A 2 -4.78 -0.51 -6.54
N LEU A 3 -4.05 0.52 -6.95
CA LEU A 3 -2.86 1.03 -6.28
C LEU A 3 -3.18 2.44 -5.81
N LEU A 4 -2.99 2.70 -4.53
CA LEU A 4 -3.34 3.96 -3.87
C LEU A 4 -2.13 4.59 -3.20
N ALA A 5 -2.02 5.92 -3.23
CA ALA A 5 -0.99 6.70 -2.56
C ALA A 5 -1.59 7.54 -1.43
N PHE A 6 -0.91 7.63 -0.30
CA PHE A 6 -1.36 8.30 0.92
C PHE A 6 -0.31 9.31 1.39
N ASP A 7 -0.77 10.44 1.90
CA ASP A 7 0.08 11.48 2.50
C ASP A 7 0.57 11.13 3.91
N GLY A 8 0.03 10.07 4.51
CA GLY A 8 0.42 9.62 5.83
C GLY A 8 -0.32 8.37 6.30
N LEU A 9 0.21 7.76 7.34
CA LEU A 9 -0.34 6.54 7.93
C LEU A 9 -1.78 6.73 8.47
N ASP A 10 -2.14 7.95 8.85
CA ASP A 10 -3.47 8.26 9.39
C ASP A 10 -4.57 8.20 8.31
N SER A 11 -4.21 8.32 7.01
CA SER A 11 -5.11 8.18 5.87
C SER A 11 -5.36 6.73 5.46
N VAL A 12 -4.41 5.81 5.74
CA VAL A 12 -4.49 4.38 5.35
C VAL A 12 -5.71 3.68 5.98
N MET A 13 -5.98 3.91 7.27
CA MET A 13 -7.07 3.21 7.95
C MET A 13 -8.49 3.69 7.58
N PRO A 14 -8.73 5.00 7.38
CA PRO A 14 -9.98 5.46 6.78
C PRO A 14 -10.22 4.85 5.39
N ALA A 15 -9.20 4.84 4.53
CA ALA A 15 -9.28 4.22 3.21
C ALA A 15 -9.61 2.72 3.28
N PHE A 16 -8.91 1.96 4.13
CA PHE A 16 -9.21 0.54 4.35
C PHE A 16 -10.68 0.31 4.76
N ARG A 17 -11.21 1.13 5.69
CA ARG A 17 -12.60 0.98 6.15
C ARG A 17 -13.60 1.27 5.04
N ALA A 18 -13.39 2.34 4.26
CA ALA A 18 -14.26 2.71 3.16
C ALA A 18 -14.28 1.64 2.06
N LEU A 19 -13.09 1.18 1.65
CA LEU A 19 -12.95 0.13 0.65
C LEU A 19 -13.61 -1.18 1.10
N ARG A 20 -13.38 -1.61 2.35
CA ARG A 20 -13.99 -2.81 2.90
C ARG A 20 -15.52 -2.70 3.05
N ALA A 21 -16.07 -1.50 3.23
CA ALA A 21 -17.51 -1.29 3.28
C ALA A 21 -18.17 -1.33 1.90
N GLY A 22 -17.45 -0.89 0.86
CA GLY A 22 -17.95 -0.81 -0.52
C GLY A 22 -17.60 -2.01 -1.40
N LEU A 23 -16.57 -2.78 -1.04
CA LEU A 23 -16.01 -3.86 -1.87
C LEU A 23 -15.79 -5.13 -1.06
N SER A 24 -15.82 -6.27 -1.76
CA SER A 24 -15.38 -7.57 -1.22
C SER A 24 -13.86 -7.68 -1.40
N LEU A 25 -13.09 -7.27 -0.40
CA LEU A 25 -11.63 -7.28 -0.48
C LEU A 25 -11.08 -8.70 -0.30
N SER A 26 -10.22 -9.12 -1.21
CA SER A 26 -9.36 -10.31 -1.09
C SER A 26 -8.00 -9.96 -0.47
N ALA A 27 -7.47 -8.74 -0.76
CA ALA A 27 -6.26 -8.24 -0.12
C ALA A 27 -6.28 -6.72 0.08
N PHE A 28 -5.60 -6.28 1.14
CA PHE A 28 -5.22 -4.89 1.37
C PHE A 28 -3.83 -4.88 2.00
N GLU A 29 -2.82 -4.57 1.20
CA GLU A 29 -1.43 -4.57 1.65
C GLU A 29 -0.81 -3.19 1.43
N PHE A 30 -0.33 -2.57 2.49
CA PHE A 30 0.32 -1.27 2.39
C PHE A 30 1.83 -1.37 2.70
N PHE A 31 2.58 -0.47 2.10
CA PHE A 31 4.04 -0.37 2.21
C PHE A 31 4.47 1.09 2.12
N ASP A 32 5.70 1.37 2.51
CA ASP A 32 6.26 2.72 2.53
C ASP A 32 7.07 3.05 1.26
N ASP A 33 7.42 4.32 1.12
CA ASP A 33 8.21 4.85 0.02
C ASP A 33 9.61 4.21 -0.08
N ALA A 34 10.25 3.97 1.07
CA ALA A 34 11.54 3.30 1.11
C ALA A 34 11.49 1.90 0.46
N SER A 35 10.38 1.19 0.62
CA SER A 35 10.14 -0.10 -0.04
C SER A 35 10.09 0.06 -1.57
N VAL A 36 9.43 1.10 -2.09
CA VAL A 36 9.38 1.41 -3.53
C VAL A 36 10.77 1.76 -4.06
N GLU A 37 11.53 2.59 -3.33
CA GLU A 37 12.92 2.95 -3.70
C GLU A 37 13.82 1.72 -3.80
N HIS A 38 13.71 0.76 -2.87
CA HIS A 38 14.49 -0.48 -2.91
C HIS A 38 14.14 -1.35 -4.13
N VAL A 39 12.87 -1.49 -4.47
CA VAL A 39 12.43 -2.26 -5.65
C VAL A 39 12.92 -1.57 -6.93
N ALA A 40 12.75 -0.26 -7.06
CA ALA A 40 13.22 0.51 -8.21
C ALA A 40 14.76 0.42 -8.38
N ALA A 41 15.52 0.48 -7.28
CA ALA A 41 16.98 0.36 -7.31
C ALA A 41 17.46 -1.06 -7.70
N ALA A 42 16.64 -2.09 -7.51
CA ALA A 42 16.94 -3.46 -7.96
C ALA A 42 16.80 -3.64 -9.48
N GLY A 43 16.32 -2.63 -10.21
CA GLY A 43 16.27 -2.59 -11.67
C GLY A 43 14.90 -2.84 -12.27
N ASP A 44 13.86 -2.76 -11.47
CA ASP A 44 12.49 -2.85 -11.97
C ASP A 44 12.07 -1.62 -12.79
N ALA A 45 11.04 -1.79 -13.60
CA ALA A 45 10.42 -0.71 -14.37
C ALA A 45 9.92 0.42 -13.44
N GLY A 46 9.67 1.59 -14.01
CA GLY A 46 9.19 2.74 -13.23
C GLY A 46 7.89 2.45 -12.46
N PHE A 47 7.84 2.93 -11.21
CA PHE A 47 6.65 2.80 -10.37
C PHE A 47 5.43 3.41 -11.07
N PRO A 48 4.25 2.75 -11.03
CA PRO A 48 3.09 3.15 -11.82
C PRO A 48 2.47 4.51 -11.48
N LEU A 49 2.75 5.07 -10.30
CA LEU A 49 2.30 6.40 -9.89
C LEU A 49 3.43 7.42 -10.04
N GLU A 50 3.09 8.62 -10.53
CA GLU A 50 4.05 9.72 -10.63
C GLU A 50 4.18 10.52 -9.33
N THR A 51 3.13 10.49 -8.49
CA THR A 51 3.09 11.20 -7.22
C THR A 51 3.86 10.44 -6.15
N ALA A 52 4.96 11.02 -5.67
CA ALA A 52 5.68 10.50 -4.52
C ALA A 52 4.81 10.63 -3.24
N ALA A 53 4.73 9.57 -2.47
CA ALA A 53 3.92 9.51 -1.25
C ALA A 53 4.62 8.66 -0.18
N PRO A 54 4.48 9.00 1.11
CA PRO A 54 5.12 8.23 2.18
C PRO A 54 4.57 6.81 2.35
N PHE A 55 3.34 6.54 1.88
CA PHE A 55 2.72 5.21 1.93
C PHE A 55 1.90 4.93 0.68
N TYR A 56 1.89 3.65 0.31
CA TYR A 56 1.10 3.11 -0.80
C TYR A 56 0.33 1.88 -0.33
N ALA A 57 -0.76 1.53 -1.02
CA ALA A 57 -1.44 0.27 -0.83
C ALA A 57 -1.86 -0.38 -2.14
N VAL A 58 -1.62 -1.67 -2.24
CA VAL A 58 -2.21 -2.55 -3.23
C VAL A 58 -3.49 -3.14 -2.64
N VAL A 59 -4.60 -2.99 -3.38
CA VAL A 59 -5.92 -3.42 -2.94
C VAL A 59 -6.53 -4.34 -3.99
N GLU A 60 -6.72 -5.60 -3.62
CA GLU A 60 -7.39 -6.57 -4.46
C GLU A 60 -8.82 -6.80 -3.97
N PHE A 61 -9.74 -6.94 -4.90
CA PHE A 61 -11.15 -7.19 -4.62
C PHE A 61 -11.75 -8.11 -5.68
N ASP A 62 -12.78 -8.84 -5.29
CA ASP A 62 -13.54 -9.67 -6.23
C ASP A 62 -14.23 -8.78 -7.27
N ASP A 63 -13.89 -9.01 -8.53
CA ASP A 63 -14.41 -8.27 -9.67
C ASP A 63 -15.11 -9.22 -10.66
N PRO A 64 -16.29 -9.75 -10.27
CA PRO A 64 -17.04 -10.68 -11.13
C PRO A 64 -17.70 -10.00 -12.34
N ASP A 65 -17.85 -8.67 -12.32
CA ASP A 65 -18.54 -7.90 -13.36
C ASP A 65 -18.18 -6.40 -13.33
N ALA A 66 -18.58 -5.69 -14.39
CA ALA A 66 -18.32 -4.25 -14.54
C ALA A 66 -18.89 -3.38 -13.41
N SER A 67 -19.94 -3.83 -12.71
CA SER A 67 -20.56 -3.07 -11.61
C SER A 67 -19.59 -2.92 -10.42
N ARG A 68 -18.68 -3.86 -10.25
CA ARG A 68 -17.67 -3.81 -9.19
C ARG A 68 -16.56 -2.81 -9.50
N GLN A 69 -16.20 -2.64 -10.77
CA GLN A 69 -15.25 -1.62 -11.19
C GLN A 69 -15.83 -0.22 -10.98
N GLU A 70 -17.09 -0.01 -11.31
CA GLU A 70 -17.80 1.25 -11.01
C GLU A 70 -17.86 1.53 -9.51
N ALA A 71 -18.15 0.51 -8.69
CA ALA A 71 -18.13 0.67 -7.24
C ALA A 71 -16.73 0.99 -6.69
N ALA A 72 -15.68 0.34 -7.21
CA ALA A 72 -14.30 0.62 -6.82
C ALA A 72 -13.90 2.04 -7.19
N LEU A 73 -14.26 2.51 -8.38
CA LEU A 73 -14.03 3.89 -8.83
C LEU A 73 -14.75 4.89 -7.94
N ALA A 74 -16.03 4.66 -7.63
CA ALA A 74 -16.80 5.55 -6.76
C ALA A 74 -16.20 5.67 -5.33
N VAL A 75 -15.72 4.55 -4.76
CA VAL A 75 -15.04 4.58 -3.45
C VAL A 75 -13.70 5.32 -3.55
N PHE A 76 -12.95 5.11 -4.62
CA PHE A 76 -11.69 5.81 -4.86
C PHE A 76 -11.90 7.33 -4.99
N GLU A 77 -12.87 7.77 -5.80
CA GLU A 77 -13.21 9.19 -5.97
C GLU A 77 -13.59 9.83 -4.63
N GLN A 78 -14.44 9.16 -3.85
CA GLN A 78 -14.82 9.64 -2.51
C GLN A 78 -13.61 9.78 -1.58
N LEU A 79 -12.68 8.80 -1.58
CA LEU A 79 -11.47 8.86 -0.78
C LEU A 79 -10.53 9.99 -1.20
N ALA A 80 -10.48 10.31 -2.49
CA ALA A 80 -9.73 11.44 -3.00
C ALA A 80 -10.38 12.79 -2.61
N GLU A 81 -11.71 12.91 -2.72
CA GLU A 81 -12.45 14.09 -2.27
C GLU A 81 -12.31 14.35 -0.78
N ASP A 82 -12.33 13.29 0.04
CA ASP A 82 -12.14 13.36 1.50
C ASP A 82 -10.66 13.64 1.91
N GLY A 83 -9.73 13.66 0.94
CA GLY A 83 -8.31 13.89 1.16
C GLY A 83 -7.58 12.71 1.82
N HIS A 84 -8.15 11.50 1.77
CA HIS A 84 -7.50 10.30 2.30
C HIS A 84 -6.55 9.65 1.29
N VAL A 85 -6.78 9.85 -0.01
CA VAL A 85 -5.94 9.35 -1.10
C VAL A 85 -5.49 10.54 -1.93
N ILE A 86 -4.18 10.63 -2.20
CA ILE A 86 -3.59 11.75 -2.96
C ILE A 86 -3.33 11.41 -4.43
N ASP A 87 -3.22 10.13 -4.75
CA ASP A 87 -3.07 9.60 -6.11
C ASP A 87 -3.46 8.12 -6.13
N GLY A 88 -3.74 7.59 -7.29
CA GLY A 88 -4.01 6.16 -7.45
C GLY A 88 -4.43 5.78 -8.85
N LEU A 89 -4.44 4.49 -9.10
CA LEU A 89 -4.92 3.91 -10.36
C LEU A 89 -5.73 2.64 -10.11
N ILE A 90 -6.57 2.29 -11.09
CA ILE A 90 -7.28 1.03 -11.16
C ILE A 90 -6.76 0.22 -12.35
N SER A 91 -6.39 -1.05 -12.14
CA SER A 91 -5.95 -1.93 -13.22
C SER A 91 -7.08 -2.19 -14.22
N GLN A 92 -6.75 -2.13 -15.51
CA GLN A 92 -7.67 -2.34 -16.63
C GLN A 92 -7.52 -3.73 -17.25
N SER A 93 -6.57 -4.53 -16.76
CA SER A 93 -6.29 -5.87 -17.25
C SER A 93 -5.63 -6.73 -16.19
N GLN A 94 -5.66 -8.05 -16.37
CA GLN A 94 -4.95 -9.00 -15.51
C GLN A 94 -3.44 -8.73 -15.51
N ALA A 95 -2.83 -8.41 -16.65
CA ALA A 95 -1.40 -8.11 -16.72
C ALA A 95 -1.03 -6.87 -15.89
N GLN A 96 -1.86 -5.82 -15.89
CA GLN A 96 -1.64 -4.67 -15.02
C GLN A 96 -1.81 -5.03 -13.53
N ALA A 97 -2.77 -5.88 -13.20
CA ALA A 97 -2.94 -6.33 -11.81
C ALA A 97 -1.72 -7.12 -11.31
N GLU A 98 -1.15 -7.99 -12.15
CA GLU A 98 0.08 -8.72 -11.86
C GLU A 98 1.28 -7.79 -11.70
N GLU A 99 1.38 -6.72 -12.50
CA GLU A 99 2.41 -5.68 -12.35
C GLU A 99 2.29 -4.94 -11.02
N LEU A 100 1.08 -4.61 -10.57
CA LEU A 100 0.86 -3.97 -9.26
C LEU A 100 1.27 -4.90 -8.10
N TRP A 101 0.94 -6.19 -8.20
CA TRP A 101 1.37 -7.18 -7.21
C TRP A 101 2.88 -7.34 -7.19
N HIS A 102 3.54 -7.32 -8.36
CA HIS A 102 4.99 -7.43 -8.46
C HIS A 102 5.70 -6.39 -7.57
N TRP A 103 5.27 -5.14 -7.59
CA TRP A 103 5.84 -4.08 -6.75
C TRP A 103 5.80 -4.42 -5.25
N ARG A 104 4.73 -5.03 -4.80
CA ARG A 104 4.60 -5.47 -3.40
C ARG A 104 5.44 -6.71 -3.09
N GLU A 105 5.46 -7.69 -3.97
CA GLU A 105 6.14 -8.96 -3.77
C GLU A 105 7.67 -8.83 -3.85
N ALA A 106 8.17 -7.99 -4.75
CA ALA A 106 9.59 -7.75 -4.96
C ALA A 106 10.30 -7.09 -3.77
N ILE A 107 9.58 -6.47 -2.82
CA ILE A 107 10.17 -5.81 -1.64
C ILE A 107 11.11 -6.75 -0.88
N SER A 108 10.69 -7.98 -0.62
CA SER A 108 11.50 -8.94 0.14
C SER A 108 12.77 -9.37 -0.58
N GLU A 109 12.75 -9.43 -1.91
CA GLU A 109 13.89 -9.80 -2.74
C GLU A 109 14.84 -8.60 -2.88
N SER A 110 14.33 -7.40 -3.12
CA SER A 110 15.14 -6.20 -3.31
C SER A 110 16.02 -5.86 -2.11
N ILE A 111 15.57 -6.14 -0.90
CA ILE A 111 16.34 -5.90 0.34
C ILE A 111 17.22 -7.08 0.76
N ALA A 112 17.20 -8.22 0.08
CA ALA A 112 17.93 -9.43 0.49
C ALA A 112 19.45 -9.23 0.57
N GLY A 113 20.00 -8.33 -0.27
CA GLY A 113 21.44 -7.98 -0.27
C GLY A 113 21.88 -7.09 0.90
N HIS A 114 20.99 -6.53 1.69
CA HIS A 114 21.26 -5.54 2.74
C HIS A 114 21.31 -6.09 4.17
N THR A 115 21.27 -7.39 4.38
CA THR A 115 21.21 -8.01 5.73
C THR A 115 20.03 -7.46 6.56
N PRO A 116 18.78 -7.56 6.05
CA PRO A 116 17.64 -6.95 6.69
C PRO A 116 17.28 -7.62 8.03
N TYR A 117 16.85 -6.82 9.00
CA TYR A 117 16.26 -7.34 10.23
C TYR A 117 14.75 -7.53 10.02
N LYS A 118 14.32 -8.77 9.77
CA LYS A 118 12.93 -9.10 9.47
C LYS A 118 12.19 -9.63 10.70
N ASN A 119 10.97 -9.14 10.92
CA ASN A 119 10.06 -9.63 11.94
C ASN A 119 8.64 -9.69 11.40
N ASP A 120 7.96 -10.80 11.68
CA ASP A 120 6.53 -10.93 11.47
C ASP A 120 5.80 -10.63 12.78
N LEU A 121 5.14 -9.48 12.81
CA LEU A 121 4.42 -8.99 13.96
C LEU A 121 2.94 -8.83 13.61
N SER A 122 2.05 -9.16 14.53
CA SER A 122 0.63 -8.98 14.33
C SER A 122 -0.03 -8.23 15.49
N VAL A 123 -0.93 -7.32 15.13
CA VAL A 123 -1.78 -6.58 16.07
C VAL A 123 -3.20 -6.53 15.52
N ARG A 124 -4.16 -6.11 16.32
CA ARG A 124 -5.50 -5.81 15.79
C ARG A 124 -5.39 -4.75 14.71
N VAL A 125 -6.13 -4.92 13.61
CA VAL A 125 -6.11 -3.99 12.46
C VAL A 125 -6.28 -2.53 12.91
N SER A 126 -7.21 -2.23 13.82
CA SER A 126 -7.42 -0.88 14.36
C SER A 126 -6.23 -0.31 15.16
N ALA A 127 -5.30 -1.15 15.59
CA ALA A 127 -4.12 -0.75 16.37
C ALA A 127 -2.88 -0.53 15.49
N VAL A 128 -2.93 -0.89 14.20
CA VAL A 128 -1.78 -0.83 13.29
C VAL A 128 -1.09 0.55 13.27
N PRO A 129 -1.78 1.69 13.10
CA PRO A 129 -1.09 2.98 13.06
C PRO A 129 -0.37 3.32 14.38
N GLY A 130 -1.02 3.06 15.51
CA GLY A 130 -0.42 3.27 16.84
C GLY A 130 0.77 2.37 17.10
N PHE A 131 0.67 1.10 16.68
CA PHE A 131 1.74 0.13 16.79
C PHE A 131 2.96 0.54 15.96
N LEU A 132 2.77 0.92 14.69
CA LEU A 132 3.86 1.32 13.81
C LEU A 132 4.56 2.59 14.32
N ARG A 133 3.82 3.59 14.78
CA ARG A 133 4.41 4.78 15.41
C ARG A 133 5.25 4.43 16.64
N ALA A 134 4.74 3.54 17.49
CA ALA A 134 5.47 3.11 18.69
C ALA A 134 6.71 2.28 18.34
N LEU A 135 6.61 1.41 17.34
CA LEU A 135 7.71 0.59 16.83
C LEU A 135 8.81 1.49 16.26
N ASN A 136 8.48 2.41 15.37
CA ASN A 136 9.45 3.34 14.76
C ASN A 136 10.15 4.18 15.84
N ALA A 137 9.40 4.73 16.79
CA ALA A 137 9.99 5.50 17.90
C ALA A 137 10.92 4.64 18.78
N LEU A 138 10.58 3.36 18.98
CA LEU A 138 11.42 2.41 19.73
C LEU A 138 12.72 2.10 18.97
N VAL A 139 12.62 1.79 17.68
CA VAL A 139 13.76 1.46 16.81
C VAL A 139 14.71 2.65 16.74
N THR A 140 14.24 3.85 16.39
CA THR A 140 15.05 5.07 16.30
C THR A 140 15.77 5.38 17.61
N ARG A 141 15.09 5.19 18.75
CA ARG A 141 15.71 5.41 20.06
C ARG A 141 16.76 4.37 20.42
N ARG A 142 16.52 3.10 20.06
CA ARG A 142 17.37 1.98 20.45
C ARG A 142 18.57 1.80 19.51
N TYR A 143 18.38 2.15 18.26
CA TYR A 143 19.32 1.95 17.16
C TYR A 143 19.39 3.24 16.32
N PRO A 144 20.03 4.31 16.84
CA PRO A 144 20.03 5.63 16.17
C PRO A 144 20.81 5.66 14.84
N ASP A 145 21.64 4.66 14.61
CA ASP A 145 22.45 4.53 13.40
C ASP A 145 21.83 3.55 12.36
N PHE A 146 20.57 3.15 12.59
CA PHE A 146 19.86 2.18 11.76
C PHE A 146 18.93 2.88 10.78
#